data_df9da8e6d235a032f1c39cd9165884ab
#
_entry.id   df9da8e6d235a032f1c39cd9165884ab
#
_cell.length_a   1.000
_cell.length_b   1.000
_cell.length_c   1.000
_cell.angle_alpha   90.00
_cell.angle_beta   90.00
_cell.angle_gamma   90.00
#
_symmetry.space_group_name_H-M   'P 1'
#
loop_
_entity.id
_entity.type
_entity.pdbx_description
1 polymer ?
#
loop_
_entity_poly.entity_id
_entity_poly.type
_entity_poly.pdbx_seq_one_letter_code
_entity_poly.pdbx_strand_id
1 'polypeptide(L)'
;MEHHILNVTVGDQVFLHHNDEEVGAVREVARDHLIVYIENRGDVRIEGSLVKAAHDGKVVLDGTKLDRDLLAAIRAAHQLETE
;
A
#
# COMPACT_ATOMS: atom_id res chain seq x y z
N MET A 1 8.20 -17.75 9.72
CA MET A 1 9.28 -17.00 9.09
C MET A 1 8.88 -15.55 8.94
N GLU A 2 9.76 -14.66 9.28
CA GLU A 2 9.45 -13.24 9.21
C GLU A 2 9.52 -12.73 7.78
N HIS A 3 8.62 -11.83 7.47
CA HIS A 3 8.66 -11.10 6.20
C HIS A 3 9.36 -9.78 6.45
N HIS A 4 10.56 -9.65 5.93
CA HIS A 4 11.30 -8.41 6.05
C HIS A 4 10.92 -7.50 4.91
N ILE A 5 10.61 -6.27 5.25
CA ILE A 5 10.27 -5.27 4.24
C ILE A 5 11.54 -4.51 3.91
N LEU A 6 12.11 -4.85 2.78
CA LEU A 6 13.35 -4.24 2.31
C LEU A 6 13.04 -3.22 1.21
N ASN A 7 13.91 -2.24 1.10
CA ASN A 7 13.87 -1.27 0.01
C ASN A 7 12.66 -0.34 0.06
N VAL A 8 12.07 -0.19 1.25
CA VAL A 8 10.95 0.72 1.43
C VAL A 8 11.39 1.89 2.29
N THR A 9 11.05 3.08 1.85
CA THR A 9 11.39 4.32 2.55
C THR A 9 10.13 5.14 2.75
N VAL A 10 10.08 5.87 3.85
CA VAL A 10 8.97 6.80 4.09
C VAL A 10 8.86 7.76 2.90
N GLY A 11 7.65 7.91 2.40
CA GLY A 11 7.39 8.73 1.23
C GLY A 11 7.26 7.96 -0.07
N ASP A 12 7.63 6.67 -0.06
CA ASP A 12 7.48 5.86 -1.26
C ASP A 12 6.01 5.76 -1.65
N GLN A 13 5.77 5.73 -2.95
CA GLN A 13 4.42 5.61 -3.48
C GLN A 13 3.93 4.18 -3.41
N VAL A 14 2.64 4.01 -3.13
CA VAL A 14 2.03 2.70 -2.97
C VAL A 14 1.04 2.47 -4.09
N PHE A 15 1.13 1.31 -4.73
CA PHE A 15 0.30 0.94 -5.88
C PHE A 15 -0.35 -0.40 -5.64
N LEU A 16 -1.48 -0.63 -6.28
CA LEU A 16 -2.08 -1.95 -6.37
C LEU A 16 -1.51 -2.70 -7.56
N HIS A 17 -1.39 -4.01 -7.39
CA HIS A 17 -0.70 -4.87 -8.34
C HIS A 17 -1.21 -4.76 -9.78
N HIS A 18 -2.50 -4.76 -9.97
CA HIS A 18 -3.06 -4.89 -11.32
C HIS A 18 -3.12 -3.60 -12.13
N ASN A 19 -3.17 -2.48 -11.47
CA ASN A 19 -3.56 -1.25 -12.17
C ASN A 19 -2.47 -0.22 -12.30
N ASP A 20 -1.35 -0.41 -11.63
CA ASP A 20 -0.33 0.62 -11.53
C ASP A 20 -0.89 1.95 -11.05
N GLU A 21 -1.96 1.88 -10.27
CA GLU A 21 -2.60 3.07 -9.75
C GLU A 21 -2.07 3.38 -8.36
N GLU A 22 -1.63 4.60 -8.18
CA GLU A 22 -1.16 5.04 -6.88
C GLU A 22 -2.34 5.16 -5.94
N VAL A 23 -2.24 4.50 -4.79
CA VAL A 23 -3.33 4.50 -3.82
C VAL A 23 -2.96 5.18 -2.52
N GLY A 24 -1.69 5.47 -2.33
CA GLY A 24 -1.24 6.13 -1.11
C GLY A 24 0.26 6.24 -1.06
N ALA A 25 0.75 6.53 0.15
CA ALA A 25 2.18 6.71 0.37
C ALA A 25 2.57 6.12 1.71
N VAL A 26 3.82 5.68 1.81
CA VAL A 26 4.35 5.09 3.02
C VAL A 26 4.60 6.20 4.05
N ARG A 27 4.00 6.05 5.23
CA ARG A 27 4.17 6.99 6.33
C ARG A 27 5.19 6.51 7.34
N GLU A 28 5.29 5.21 7.51
CA GLU A 28 6.19 4.63 8.50
C GLU A 28 6.60 3.25 8.05
N VAL A 29 7.85 2.88 8.31
CA VAL A 29 8.37 1.57 7.99
C VAL A 29 8.74 0.87 9.28
N ALA A 30 8.15 -0.29 9.53
CA ALA A 30 8.51 -1.12 10.65
C ALA A 30 9.11 -2.42 10.13
N ARG A 31 9.51 -3.28 11.05
CA ARG A 31 10.22 -4.49 10.70
C ARG A 31 9.39 -5.44 9.85
N ASP A 32 8.12 -5.57 10.19
CA ASP A 32 7.24 -6.57 9.58
C ASP A 32 5.98 -5.96 8.98
N HIS A 33 5.88 -4.64 8.97
CA HIS A 33 4.70 -3.99 8.42
C HIS A 33 5.04 -2.56 8.01
N LEU A 34 4.12 -1.96 7.30
CA LEU A 34 4.18 -0.56 6.91
C LEU A 34 2.96 0.15 7.44
N ILE A 35 3.09 1.43 7.71
CA ILE A 35 1.92 2.29 7.86
C ILE A 35 1.83 3.09 6.57
N VAL A 36 0.72 2.95 5.89
CA VAL A 36 0.48 3.57 4.59
C VAL A 36 -0.69 4.53 4.72
N TYR A 37 -0.51 5.74 4.26
CA TYR A 37 -1.61 6.69 4.18
C TYR A 37 -2.39 6.39 2.90
N ILE A 38 -3.68 6.12 3.06
CA ILE A 38 -4.56 5.88 1.93
C ILE A 38 -5.62 6.97 1.92
N GLU A 39 -5.76 7.64 0.80
CA GLU A 39 -6.70 8.73 0.65
C GLU A 39 -8.10 8.25 1.00
N ASN A 40 -8.84 9.05 1.76
CA ASN A 40 -10.17 8.72 2.26
C ASN A 40 -10.20 7.69 3.37
N ARG A 41 -9.07 7.14 3.75
CA ARG A 41 -9.04 6.14 4.81
C ARG A 41 -8.10 6.53 5.94
N GLY A 42 -7.04 7.28 5.62
CA GLY A 42 -6.03 7.65 6.59
C GLY A 42 -4.95 6.59 6.70
N ASP A 43 -4.28 6.56 7.84
CA ASP A 43 -3.17 5.64 8.06
C ASP A 43 -3.68 4.22 8.26
N VAL A 44 -3.13 3.28 7.50
CA VAL A 44 -3.54 1.88 7.53
C VAL A 44 -2.30 1.02 7.72
N ARG A 45 -2.39 0.02 8.57
CA ARG A 45 -1.31 -0.94 8.76
C ARG A 45 -1.35 -1.98 7.64
N ILE A 46 -0.23 -2.14 6.97
CA ILE A 46 -0.08 -3.12 5.88
C ILE A 46 0.99 -4.13 6.29
N GLU A 47 0.59 -5.38 6.49
CA GLU A 47 1.53 -6.42 6.85
C GLU A 47 2.50 -6.68 5.71
N GLY A 48 3.73 -7.06 6.06
CA GLY A 48 4.75 -7.31 5.05
C GLY A 48 4.35 -8.35 4.01
N SER A 49 3.53 -9.32 4.42
CA SER A 49 3.08 -10.36 3.50
C SER A 49 2.15 -9.83 2.41
N LEU A 50 1.64 -8.62 2.57
CA LEU A 50 0.79 -7.99 1.56
C LEU A 50 1.58 -7.22 0.51
N VAL A 51 2.87 -7.05 0.75
CA VAL A 51 3.73 -6.33 -0.19
C VAL A 51 4.20 -7.31 -1.24
N LYS A 52 3.83 -7.07 -2.48
CA LYS A 52 4.23 -7.93 -3.57
C LYS A 52 5.61 -7.58 -4.09
N ALA A 53 5.93 -6.30 -4.14
CA ALA A 53 7.22 -5.83 -4.62
C ALA A 53 7.50 -4.45 -4.04
N ALA A 54 8.77 -4.14 -3.88
CA ALA A 54 9.20 -2.83 -3.41
C ALA A 54 10.53 -2.51 -4.06
N HIS A 55 10.53 -1.48 -4.90
CA HIS A 55 11.74 -1.06 -5.60
C HIS A 55 11.54 0.33 -6.19
N ASP A 56 12.63 1.05 -6.32
CA ASP A 56 12.64 2.34 -7.04
C ASP A 56 11.60 3.34 -6.54
N GLY A 57 11.40 3.38 -5.24
CA GLY A 57 10.45 4.33 -4.65
C GLY A 57 9.02 3.91 -4.78
N LYS A 58 8.75 2.67 -5.17
CA LYS A 58 7.40 2.15 -5.34
C LYS A 58 7.19 0.92 -4.48
N VAL A 59 6.02 0.85 -3.87
CA VAL A 59 5.57 -0.32 -3.13
C VAL A 59 4.32 -0.83 -3.82
N VAL A 60 4.33 -2.10 -4.23
CA VAL A 60 3.19 -2.71 -4.91
C VAL A 60 2.54 -3.69 -3.96
N LEU A 61 1.26 -3.52 -3.72
CA LEU A 61 0.49 -4.39 -2.84
C LEU A 61 -0.23 -5.46 -3.64
N ASP A 62 -0.39 -6.63 -3.02
CA ASP A 62 -1.13 -7.73 -3.63
C ASP A 62 -2.60 -7.58 -3.26
N GLY A 63 -3.40 -7.08 -4.20
CA GLY A 63 -4.81 -6.81 -3.95
C GLY A 63 -5.62 -8.05 -3.60
N THR A 64 -5.14 -9.21 -4.01
CA THR A 64 -5.88 -10.45 -3.70
C THR A 64 -5.81 -10.83 -2.24
N LYS A 65 -4.86 -10.25 -1.50
CA LYS A 65 -4.67 -10.55 -0.09
C LYS A 65 -5.21 -9.47 0.83
N LEU A 66 -5.69 -8.38 0.28
CA LEU A 66 -6.26 -7.29 1.08
C LEU A 66 -7.67 -7.64 1.49
N ASP A 67 -8.09 -7.17 2.68
CA ASP A 67 -9.46 -7.40 3.06
C ASP A 67 -10.40 -6.50 2.27
N ARG A 68 -11.69 -6.82 2.32
CA ARG A 68 -12.67 -6.15 1.49
C ARG A 68 -12.82 -4.67 1.82
N ASP A 69 -12.79 -4.36 3.11
CA ASP A 69 -12.99 -2.97 3.53
C ASP A 69 -11.86 -2.09 3.03
N LEU A 70 -10.63 -2.58 3.14
CA LEU A 70 -9.49 -1.83 2.69
C LEU A 70 -9.50 -1.68 1.18
N LEU A 71 -9.81 -2.75 0.47
CA LEU A 71 -9.85 -2.71 -0.98
C LEU A 71 -10.93 -1.74 -1.47
N ALA A 72 -12.07 -1.73 -0.80
CA ALA A 72 -13.15 -0.81 -1.15
C ALA A 72 -12.73 0.64 -0.92
N ALA A 73 -12.01 0.92 0.17
CA ALA A 73 -11.54 2.27 0.45
C ALA A 73 -10.56 2.74 -0.62
N ILE A 74 -9.67 1.86 -1.04
CA ILE A 74 -8.70 2.18 -2.08
C ILE A 74 -9.40 2.51 -3.39
N ARG A 75 -10.40 1.70 -3.76
CA ARG A 75 -11.14 1.94 -5.00
C ARG A 75 -11.93 3.24 -4.94
N ALA A 76 -12.52 3.53 -3.79
CA ALA A 76 -13.28 4.77 -3.64
C ALA A 76 -12.37 5.99 -3.78
N ALA A 77 -11.19 5.94 -3.20
CA ALA A 77 -10.25 7.04 -3.31
C ALA A 77 -9.86 7.27 -4.76
N HIS A 78 -9.61 6.19 -5.49
CA HIS A 78 -9.25 6.30 -6.89
C HIS A 78 -10.38 6.89 -7.72
N GLN A 79 -11.60 6.46 -7.46
CA GLN A 79 -12.74 6.99 -8.19
C GLN A 79 -12.91 8.49 -8.01
N LEU A 80 -12.62 8.98 -6.81
CA LEU A 80 -12.72 10.40 -6.56
C LEU A 80 -11.66 11.18 -7.32
N GLU A 81 -10.53 10.57 -7.57
CA GLU A 81 -9.44 11.23 -8.28
C GLU A 81 -9.65 11.30 -9.78
N THR A 82 -10.43 10.41 -10.32
CA THR A 82 -10.62 10.33 -11.76
C THR A 82 -11.73 11.23 -12.29
N GLU A 83 -12.30 12.02 -11.45
CA GLU A 83 -13.35 12.94 -11.85
C GLU A 83 -12.90 13.95 -12.88
#